data_b28cb6767da1913b9330d9ddff70d780
#
_entry.id   b28cb6767da1913b9330d9ddff70d780
#
_cell.length_a   1.000
_cell.length_b   1.000
_cell.length_c   1.000
_cell.angle_alpha   90.00
_cell.angle_beta   90.00
_cell.angle_gamma   90.00
#
_symmetry.space_group_name_H-M   'P 1'
#
loop_
_entity.id
_entity.type
_entity.pdbx_description
1 polymer ?
#
loop_
_entity_poly.entity_id
_entity_poly.type
_entity_poly.pdbx_seq_one_letter_code
_entity_poly.pdbx_strand_id
1 'polypeptide(L)'
;DAAATDETGAKGLPHGWDPSAGYAVAEETFSQQFDEDMSAYGLRVHMDFDVAYPRFEGDFDHLDAVNGAIRDAAMTVPDRYYFEPDKDARTNMRHAAKVAEGAPFSGVPEGCDALLSSEVDYAVTYNDDGFASIAFADHYLIGSAYSEHEALRCVNVDLSTGESFELDSVLTLTEDMANAWADDFLASDENAEFTLGLWGRDEFVRALRGEGAQDHGDRVSATFYVDPQGRIVLGVTFAASDGEGSISRGWHDAVVPADVLEKAKKQSAFWDLVTPEA
;
A
#
# COMPACT_ATOMS: atom_id res chain seq x y z
N ASP A 1 21.40 -16.78 6.84
CA ASP A 1 20.29 -17.67 6.44
C ASP A 1 19.45 -16.88 5.48
N ALA A 2 19.36 -17.37 4.23
CA ALA A 2 18.68 -16.71 3.16
C ALA A 2 17.16 -16.67 3.44
N ALA A 3 16.56 -15.48 3.32
CA ALA A 3 15.13 -15.33 3.30
C ALA A 3 14.55 -16.19 2.16
N ALA A 4 13.55 -17.00 2.47
CA ALA A 4 12.83 -17.75 1.47
C ALA A 4 12.05 -16.75 0.61
N THR A 5 12.49 -16.60 -0.64
CA THR A 5 11.67 -15.93 -1.64
C THR A 5 10.53 -16.87 -1.99
N ASP A 6 9.32 -16.46 -1.69
CA ASP A 6 8.12 -17.09 -2.22
C ASP A 6 8.14 -16.96 -3.76
N GLU A 7 7.76 -18.04 -4.46
CA GLU A 7 7.83 -18.10 -5.93
C GLU A 7 6.83 -17.15 -6.65
N THR A 8 6.06 -16.36 -5.91
CA THR A 8 5.09 -15.38 -6.45
C THR A 8 5.68 -14.01 -6.76
N GLY A 9 6.94 -13.74 -6.37
CA GLY A 9 7.60 -12.46 -6.64
C GLY A 9 7.10 -11.28 -5.78
N ALA A 10 6.15 -11.50 -4.89
CA ALA A 10 5.75 -10.49 -3.92
C ALA A 10 6.89 -10.26 -2.91
N LYS A 11 7.29 -9.01 -2.71
CA LYS A 11 8.19 -8.66 -1.61
C LYS A 11 7.48 -9.02 -0.31
N GLY A 12 8.04 -9.96 0.44
CA GLY A 12 7.52 -10.30 1.76
C GLY A 12 7.47 -9.06 2.66
N LEU A 13 6.39 -8.90 3.40
CA LEU A 13 6.26 -7.87 4.41
C LEU A 13 7.41 -7.94 5.43
N PRO A 14 7.78 -6.81 6.07
CA PRO A 14 8.86 -6.80 7.04
C PRO A 14 8.62 -7.80 8.17
N HIS A 15 9.54 -8.71 8.36
CA HIS A 15 9.51 -9.71 9.43
C HIS A 15 10.21 -9.15 10.67
N GLY A 16 9.62 -9.26 11.83
CA GLY A 16 10.28 -8.90 13.09
C GLY A 16 9.36 -8.51 14.24
N TRP A 17 8.05 -8.59 14.03
CA TRP A 17 7.10 -8.32 15.10
C TRP A 17 7.19 -9.40 16.19
N ASP A 18 7.23 -8.96 17.47
CA ASP A 18 7.09 -9.81 18.64
C ASP A 18 5.62 -9.83 19.09
N PRO A 19 4.87 -10.92 18.87
CA PRO A 19 3.46 -11.00 19.23
C PRO A 19 3.21 -10.93 20.76
N SER A 20 4.25 -10.94 21.57
CA SER A 20 4.13 -10.80 23.03
C SER A 20 4.09 -9.36 23.50
N ALA A 21 4.37 -8.38 22.63
CA ALA A 21 4.34 -6.96 22.95
C ALA A 21 2.97 -6.33 22.61
N GLY A 22 2.48 -5.44 23.45
CA GLY A 22 1.26 -4.68 23.24
C GLY A 22 -0.05 -5.49 23.40
N TYR A 23 -1.10 -5.03 22.73
CA TYR A 23 -2.42 -5.67 22.76
C TYR A 23 -2.49 -6.96 21.93
N ALA A 24 -3.35 -7.87 22.34
CA ALA A 24 -3.64 -9.08 21.57
C ALA A 24 -4.24 -8.73 20.20
N VAL A 25 -3.83 -9.48 19.20
CA VAL A 25 -4.27 -9.32 17.81
C VAL A 25 -4.77 -10.66 17.29
N ALA A 26 -6.00 -10.66 16.77
CA ALA A 26 -6.55 -11.77 15.99
C ALA A 26 -6.47 -11.44 14.50
N GLU A 27 -6.48 -12.45 13.65
CA GLU A 27 -6.61 -12.26 12.21
C GLU A 27 -8.09 -12.30 11.81
N GLU A 28 -8.50 -11.34 10.98
CA GLU A 28 -9.75 -11.39 10.23
C GLU A 28 -9.47 -11.53 8.74
N THR A 29 -10.34 -12.25 8.04
CA THR A 29 -10.23 -12.49 6.61
C THR A 29 -11.53 -12.19 5.87
N PHE A 30 -11.40 -11.61 4.67
CA PHE A 30 -12.47 -11.50 3.70
C PHE A 30 -12.04 -12.23 2.43
N SER A 31 -12.44 -13.51 2.30
CA SER A 31 -12.10 -14.35 1.15
C SER A 31 -13.38 -14.77 0.42
N GLN A 32 -13.52 -14.29 -0.83
CA GLN A 32 -14.71 -14.55 -1.65
C GLN A 32 -14.34 -14.62 -3.14
N GLN A 33 -14.87 -15.63 -3.84
CA GLN A 33 -14.74 -15.77 -5.28
C GLN A 33 -16.11 -16.01 -5.91
N PHE A 34 -16.54 -15.15 -6.84
CA PHE A 34 -17.85 -15.26 -7.50
C PHE A 34 -17.95 -14.39 -8.76
N ASP A 35 -18.96 -14.64 -9.59
CA ASP A 35 -19.31 -13.82 -10.74
C ASP A 35 -20.58 -13.01 -10.45
N GLU A 36 -20.58 -11.74 -10.84
CA GLU A 36 -21.74 -10.86 -10.65
C GLU A 36 -21.98 -9.94 -11.85
N ASP A 37 -23.27 -9.74 -12.21
CA ASP A 37 -23.70 -8.72 -13.16
C ASP A 37 -23.76 -7.36 -12.47
N MET A 38 -22.65 -6.62 -12.51
CA MET A 38 -22.52 -5.34 -11.81
C MET A 38 -23.17 -4.20 -12.61
N SER A 39 -24.33 -3.78 -12.18
CA SER A 39 -25.09 -2.66 -12.82
C SER A 39 -24.30 -1.34 -12.83
N ALA A 40 -23.45 -1.09 -11.83
CA ALA A 40 -22.59 0.08 -11.76
C ALA A 40 -21.63 0.20 -12.94
N TYR A 41 -21.21 -0.92 -13.48
CA TYR A 41 -20.31 -1.00 -14.66
C TYR A 41 -21.04 -1.31 -15.96
N GLY A 42 -22.16 -2.04 -15.89
CA GLY A 42 -22.83 -2.65 -17.03
C GLY A 42 -22.03 -3.83 -17.58
N LEU A 43 -21.31 -4.54 -16.72
CA LEU A 43 -20.41 -5.65 -17.03
C LEU A 43 -20.69 -6.83 -16.10
N ARG A 44 -20.45 -8.05 -16.61
CA ARG A 44 -20.33 -9.23 -15.76
C ARG A 44 -18.87 -9.35 -15.28
N VAL A 45 -18.65 -9.28 -13.99
CA VAL A 45 -17.32 -9.21 -13.39
C VAL A 45 -17.06 -10.48 -12.58
N HIS A 46 -15.91 -11.09 -12.80
CA HIS A 46 -15.37 -12.10 -11.90
C HIS A 46 -14.67 -11.42 -10.74
N MET A 47 -15.06 -11.76 -9.53
CA MET A 47 -14.49 -11.24 -8.28
C MET A 47 -13.65 -12.32 -7.62
N ASP A 48 -12.44 -11.95 -7.18
CA ASP A 48 -11.54 -12.82 -6.44
C ASP A 48 -10.84 -12.01 -5.35
N PHE A 49 -11.35 -12.12 -4.12
CA PHE A 49 -10.85 -11.37 -2.97
C PHE A 49 -10.26 -12.34 -1.94
N ASP A 50 -9.04 -12.08 -1.54
CA ASP A 50 -8.37 -12.74 -0.42
C ASP A 50 -7.65 -11.66 0.43
N VAL A 51 -8.38 -11.12 1.39
CA VAL A 51 -7.93 -9.98 2.21
C VAL A 51 -7.80 -10.43 3.65
N ALA A 52 -6.56 -10.39 4.16
CA ALA A 52 -6.26 -10.61 5.56
C ALA A 52 -5.92 -9.29 6.26
N TYR A 53 -6.37 -9.13 7.50
CA TYR A 53 -6.05 -7.96 8.32
C TYR A 53 -6.11 -8.26 9.81
N PRO A 54 -5.35 -7.50 10.64
CA PRO A 54 -5.36 -7.70 12.08
C PRO A 54 -6.58 -7.03 12.70
N ARG A 55 -7.13 -7.68 13.72
CA ARG A 55 -8.13 -7.11 14.61
C ARG A 55 -7.58 -7.06 16.02
N PHE A 56 -7.48 -5.88 16.58
CA PHE A 56 -7.09 -5.70 17.97
C PHE A 56 -8.17 -6.19 18.91
N GLU A 57 -7.76 -6.83 20.00
CA GLU A 57 -8.62 -7.36 21.06
C GLU A 57 -8.24 -6.70 22.39
N GLY A 58 -9.21 -6.57 23.27
CA GLY A 58 -9.00 -6.01 24.62
C GLY A 58 -10.17 -5.14 25.07
N ASP A 59 -9.98 -4.51 26.22
CA ASP A 59 -10.94 -3.58 26.81
C ASP A 59 -10.26 -2.20 26.92
N PHE A 60 -10.24 -1.49 25.81
CA PHE A 60 -9.77 -0.11 25.77
C PHE A 60 -10.74 0.79 25.00
N ASP A 61 -10.75 2.05 25.38
CA ASP A 61 -11.55 3.05 24.69
C ASP A 61 -11.12 3.12 23.22
N HIS A 62 -12.05 3.41 22.32
CA HIS A 62 -11.77 3.55 20.88
C HIS A 62 -11.42 2.28 20.09
N LEU A 63 -11.52 1.08 20.66
CA LEU A 63 -11.24 -0.20 19.98
C LEU A 63 -11.97 -0.32 18.62
N ASP A 64 -13.24 0.09 18.57
CA ASP A 64 -14.02 0.05 17.31
C ASP A 64 -13.46 1.02 16.25
N ALA A 65 -12.97 2.19 16.65
CA ALA A 65 -12.37 3.16 15.74
C ALA A 65 -11.02 2.64 15.20
N VAL A 66 -10.19 2.05 16.06
CA VAL A 66 -8.93 1.41 15.67
C VAL A 66 -9.17 0.30 14.66
N ASN A 67 -10.05 -0.65 14.99
CA ASN A 67 -10.38 -1.76 14.10
C ASN A 67 -11.07 -1.30 12.80
N GLY A 68 -11.86 -0.23 12.86
CA GLY A 68 -12.45 0.41 11.70
C GLY A 68 -11.39 0.95 10.73
N ALA A 69 -10.41 1.72 11.22
CA ALA A 69 -9.33 2.27 10.41
C ALA A 69 -8.48 1.16 9.75
N ILE A 70 -8.19 0.09 10.49
CA ILE A 70 -7.45 -1.07 10.01
C ILE A 70 -8.22 -1.77 8.88
N ARG A 71 -9.51 -2.08 9.11
CA ARG A 71 -10.37 -2.70 8.10
C ARG A 71 -10.47 -1.84 6.84
N ASP A 72 -10.70 -0.54 6.98
CA ASP A 72 -10.86 0.38 5.84
C ASP A 72 -9.59 0.44 4.97
N ALA A 73 -8.40 0.37 5.59
CA ALA A 73 -7.14 0.28 4.86
C ALA A 73 -7.01 -1.05 4.10
N ALA A 74 -7.31 -2.18 4.74
CA ALA A 74 -7.26 -3.49 4.12
C ALA A 74 -8.28 -3.64 2.99
N MET A 75 -9.51 -3.18 3.19
CA MET A 75 -10.63 -3.31 2.27
C MET A 75 -10.69 -2.23 1.18
N THR A 76 -9.65 -1.43 1.00
CA THR A 76 -9.62 -0.29 0.05
C THR A 76 -10.08 -0.67 -1.36
N VAL A 77 -9.60 -1.79 -1.92
CA VAL A 77 -9.99 -2.22 -3.28
C VAL A 77 -11.39 -2.82 -3.31
N PRO A 78 -11.76 -3.79 -2.45
CA PRO A 78 -13.14 -4.28 -2.37
C PRO A 78 -14.16 -3.16 -2.13
N ASP A 79 -13.92 -2.26 -1.17
CA ASP A 79 -14.85 -1.17 -0.86
C ASP A 79 -15.01 -0.24 -2.07
N ARG A 80 -13.92 0.18 -2.70
CA ARG A 80 -13.95 1.12 -3.82
C ARG A 80 -14.53 0.57 -5.11
N TYR A 81 -14.26 -0.71 -5.43
CA TYR A 81 -14.63 -1.28 -6.72
C TYR A 81 -15.83 -2.21 -6.66
N TYR A 82 -16.16 -2.79 -5.51
CA TYR A 82 -17.28 -3.69 -5.38
C TYR A 82 -18.42 -3.09 -4.54
N PHE A 83 -18.18 -2.73 -3.27
CA PHE A 83 -19.25 -2.28 -2.39
C PHE A 83 -19.77 -0.88 -2.74
N GLU A 84 -18.88 0.07 -2.98
CA GLU A 84 -19.23 1.49 -3.21
C GLU A 84 -18.50 2.08 -4.43
N PRO A 85 -18.74 1.58 -5.68
CA PRO A 85 -18.04 2.05 -6.85
C PRO A 85 -18.26 3.54 -7.11
N ASP A 86 -17.21 4.34 -6.97
CA ASP A 86 -17.22 5.77 -7.32
C ASP A 86 -17.18 5.99 -8.84
N LYS A 87 -17.19 7.25 -9.29
CA LYS A 87 -17.14 7.59 -10.71
C LYS A 87 -15.85 7.14 -11.37
N ASP A 88 -14.73 7.27 -10.66
CA ASP A 88 -13.41 6.96 -11.20
C ASP A 88 -13.19 5.45 -11.24
N ALA A 89 -13.61 4.70 -10.23
CA ALA A 89 -13.65 3.24 -10.25
C ALA A 89 -14.46 2.71 -11.44
N ARG A 90 -15.66 3.30 -11.69
CA ARG A 90 -16.49 2.93 -12.84
C ARG A 90 -15.82 3.22 -14.18
N THR A 91 -15.09 4.32 -14.28
CA THR A 91 -14.38 4.68 -15.51
C THR A 91 -13.20 3.75 -15.74
N ASN A 92 -12.40 3.51 -14.70
CA ASN A 92 -11.22 2.63 -14.75
C ASN A 92 -11.60 1.20 -15.11
N MET A 93 -12.61 0.62 -14.45
CA MET A 93 -13.08 -0.75 -14.72
C MET A 93 -13.54 -0.92 -16.18
N ARG A 94 -14.37 0.00 -16.69
CA ARG A 94 -14.84 -0.04 -18.07
C ARG A 94 -13.71 0.12 -19.09
N HIS A 95 -12.73 0.97 -18.79
CA HIS A 95 -11.56 1.15 -19.65
C HIS A 95 -10.73 -0.13 -19.69
N ALA A 96 -10.43 -0.70 -18.54
CA ALA A 96 -9.62 -1.91 -18.44
C ALA A 96 -10.33 -3.14 -19.07
N ALA A 97 -11.64 -3.30 -18.87
CA ALA A 97 -12.43 -4.33 -19.53
C ALA A 97 -12.38 -4.19 -21.05
N LYS A 98 -12.47 -2.96 -21.58
CA LYS A 98 -12.35 -2.70 -23.02
C LYS A 98 -10.97 -3.01 -23.57
N VAL A 99 -9.90 -2.77 -22.81
CA VAL A 99 -8.53 -3.17 -23.17
C VAL A 99 -8.39 -4.69 -23.19
N ALA A 100 -9.06 -5.38 -22.27
CA ALA A 100 -9.07 -6.84 -22.21
C ALA A 100 -9.82 -7.48 -23.38
N GLU A 101 -10.80 -6.78 -23.98
CA GLU A 101 -11.59 -7.28 -25.11
C GLU A 101 -10.68 -7.57 -26.32
N GLY A 102 -10.56 -8.86 -26.66
CA GLY A 102 -9.69 -9.31 -27.75
C GLY A 102 -8.21 -9.49 -27.39
N ALA A 103 -7.81 -9.25 -26.14
CA ALA A 103 -6.45 -9.52 -25.70
C ALA A 103 -6.24 -11.01 -25.38
N PRO A 104 -5.17 -11.65 -25.89
CA PRO A 104 -5.01 -13.12 -25.85
C PRO A 104 -4.79 -13.68 -24.43
N PHE A 105 -4.43 -12.85 -23.44
CA PHE A 105 -4.13 -13.28 -22.08
C PHE A 105 -4.69 -12.28 -21.05
N SER A 106 -5.96 -11.94 -21.18
CA SER A 106 -6.59 -10.96 -20.29
C SER A 106 -6.75 -11.44 -18.84
N GLY A 107 -6.63 -12.75 -18.58
CA GLY A 107 -6.91 -13.35 -17.27
C GLY A 107 -8.41 -13.38 -16.92
N VAL A 108 -9.27 -12.79 -17.75
CA VAL A 108 -10.72 -12.76 -17.50
C VAL A 108 -11.32 -14.13 -17.77
N PRO A 109 -12.03 -14.74 -16.82
CA PRO A 109 -12.68 -16.04 -16.99
C PRO A 109 -13.75 -16.05 -18.08
N GLU A 110 -13.98 -17.25 -18.67
CA GLU A 110 -15.00 -17.41 -19.70
C GLU A 110 -16.40 -17.01 -19.20
N GLY A 111 -17.08 -16.18 -19.96
CA GLY A 111 -18.42 -15.69 -19.60
C GLY A 111 -18.44 -14.42 -18.77
N CYS A 112 -17.28 -13.88 -18.41
CA CYS A 112 -17.14 -12.58 -17.77
C CYS A 112 -16.57 -11.53 -18.74
N ASP A 113 -16.86 -10.26 -18.48
CA ASP A 113 -16.38 -9.12 -19.25
C ASP A 113 -15.11 -8.52 -18.59
N ALA A 114 -14.93 -8.74 -17.30
CA ALA A 114 -13.84 -8.18 -16.50
C ALA A 114 -13.47 -9.08 -15.32
N LEU A 115 -12.26 -8.86 -14.78
CA LEU A 115 -11.74 -9.44 -13.55
C LEU A 115 -11.51 -8.31 -12.53
N LEU A 116 -11.90 -8.53 -11.31
CA LEU A 116 -11.54 -7.72 -10.15
C LEU A 116 -10.98 -8.63 -9.07
N SER A 117 -9.72 -8.47 -8.74
CA SER A 117 -9.10 -9.21 -7.62
C SER A 117 -8.38 -8.26 -6.68
N SER A 118 -8.24 -8.68 -5.44
CA SER A 118 -7.38 -8.04 -4.43
C SER A 118 -6.92 -9.11 -3.46
N GLU A 119 -5.62 -9.26 -3.34
CA GLU A 119 -4.93 -10.10 -2.37
C GLU A 119 -4.17 -9.17 -1.43
N VAL A 120 -4.53 -9.19 -0.16
CA VAL A 120 -3.96 -8.30 0.86
C VAL A 120 -3.35 -9.13 1.98
N ASP A 121 -2.04 -8.97 2.15
CA ASP A 121 -1.30 -9.44 3.31
C ASP A 121 -0.98 -8.27 4.24
N TYR A 122 -0.74 -8.56 5.51
CA TYR A 122 -0.41 -7.54 6.50
C TYR A 122 0.74 -7.94 7.43
N ALA A 123 1.37 -6.91 8.01
CA ALA A 123 2.25 -7.05 9.17
C ALA A 123 1.87 -6.00 10.23
N VAL A 124 1.74 -6.42 11.48
CA VAL A 124 1.74 -5.49 12.62
C VAL A 124 3.20 -5.18 12.90
N THR A 125 3.67 -4.02 12.44
CA THR A 125 5.08 -3.65 12.46
C THR A 125 5.52 -3.05 13.80
N TYR A 126 4.56 -2.45 14.51
CA TYR A 126 4.76 -1.93 15.88
C TYR A 126 3.46 -2.05 16.67
N ASN A 127 3.55 -2.48 17.93
CA ASN A 127 2.39 -2.63 18.80
C ASN A 127 2.85 -2.53 20.27
N ASP A 128 2.57 -1.41 20.91
CA ASP A 128 2.78 -1.22 22.32
C ASP A 128 1.50 -0.73 23.02
N ASP A 129 1.57 -0.38 24.31
CA ASP A 129 0.40 -0.01 25.11
C ASP A 129 -0.30 1.28 24.65
N GLY A 130 0.30 2.08 23.78
CA GLY A 130 -0.23 3.38 23.37
C GLY A 130 -0.37 3.57 21.86
N PHE A 131 0.35 2.77 21.05
CA PHE A 131 0.44 3.01 19.62
C PHE A 131 0.59 1.70 18.83
N ALA A 132 -0.03 1.65 17.68
CA ALA A 132 0.16 0.55 16.72
C ALA A 132 0.45 1.07 15.31
N SER A 133 1.29 0.34 14.61
CA SER A 133 1.60 0.55 13.19
C SER A 133 1.42 -0.75 12.43
N ILE A 134 0.66 -0.70 11.34
CA ILE A 134 0.32 -1.85 10.50
C ILE A 134 0.66 -1.49 9.05
N ALA A 135 1.37 -2.40 8.36
CA ALA A 135 1.61 -2.31 6.93
C ALA A 135 0.80 -3.37 6.19
N PHE A 136 0.21 -2.99 5.05
CA PHE A 136 -0.55 -3.85 4.15
C PHE A 136 0.10 -3.84 2.78
N ALA A 137 0.44 -5.01 2.25
CA ALA A 137 0.79 -5.20 0.85
C ALA A 137 -0.44 -5.69 0.10
N ASP A 138 -0.86 -4.94 -0.91
CA ASP A 138 -2.01 -5.26 -1.73
C ASP A 138 -1.57 -5.48 -3.18
N HIS A 139 -1.86 -6.66 -3.69
CA HIS A 139 -1.75 -7.01 -5.10
C HIS A 139 -3.15 -7.10 -5.71
N TYR A 140 -3.47 -6.26 -6.69
CA TYR A 140 -4.82 -6.23 -7.22
C TYR A 140 -4.89 -6.02 -8.74
N LEU A 141 -5.93 -6.58 -9.34
CA LEU A 141 -6.24 -6.47 -10.76
C LEU A 141 -7.56 -5.74 -10.95
N ILE A 142 -7.60 -4.80 -11.90
CA ILE A 142 -8.81 -4.06 -12.22
C ILE A 142 -9.13 -4.24 -13.69
N GLY A 143 -10.19 -5.01 -14.00
CA GLY A 143 -10.68 -5.26 -15.34
C GLY A 143 -9.96 -6.39 -16.06
N SER A 144 -8.65 -6.54 -15.91
CA SER A 144 -7.88 -7.61 -16.52
C SER A 144 -6.49 -7.76 -15.90
N ALA A 145 -5.79 -8.87 -16.18
CA ALA A 145 -4.41 -9.09 -15.80
C ALA A 145 -3.41 -8.04 -16.37
N TYR A 146 -3.79 -7.30 -17.40
CA TYR A 146 -2.97 -6.18 -17.90
C TYR A 146 -3.03 -4.94 -17.00
N SER A 147 -4.00 -4.87 -16.09
CA SER A 147 -4.14 -3.80 -15.11
C SER A 147 -3.81 -4.33 -13.71
N GLU A 148 -2.64 -4.90 -13.59
CA GLU A 148 -2.03 -5.33 -12.35
C GLU A 148 -1.49 -4.13 -11.58
N HIS A 149 -1.70 -4.12 -10.29
CA HIS A 149 -1.24 -3.07 -9.40
C HIS A 149 -0.71 -3.69 -8.10
N GLU A 150 0.30 -3.06 -7.56
CA GLU A 150 0.79 -3.31 -6.21
C GLU A 150 0.71 -2.02 -5.40
N ALA A 151 0.38 -2.12 -4.12
CA ALA A 151 0.35 -0.95 -3.25
C ALA A 151 0.78 -1.32 -1.83
N LEU A 152 1.57 -0.47 -1.21
CA LEU A 152 1.81 -0.47 0.22
C LEU A 152 0.89 0.57 0.87
N ARG A 153 0.11 0.14 1.85
CA ARG A 153 -0.72 1.00 2.69
C ARG A 153 -0.33 0.81 4.14
N CYS A 154 -0.43 1.87 4.93
CA CYS A 154 -0.09 1.79 6.34
C CYS A 154 -1.18 2.45 7.20
N VAL A 155 -1.38 1.90 8.38
CA VAL A 155 -2.19 2.51 9.44
C VAL A 155 -1.30 2.72 10.64
N ASN A 156 -1.24 3.95 11.12
CA ASN A 156 -0.52 4.36 12.30
C ASN A 156 -1.55 4.97 13.25
N VAL A 157 -1.81 4.35 14.38
CA VAL A 157 -2.93 4.70 15.24
C VAL A 157 -2.56 4.80 16.71
N ASP A 158 -3.00 5.88 17.36
CA ASP A 158 -3.00 6.02 18.80
C ASP A 158 -4.12 5.16 19.39
N LEU A 159 -3.77 4.16 20.15
CA LEU A 159 -4.72 3.21 20.75
C LEU A 159 -5.54 3.84 21.87
N SER A 160 -5.05 4.95 22.47
CA SER A 160 -5.76 5.65 23.55
C SER A 160 -6.84 6.61 23.05
N THR A 161 -6.70 7.13 21.82
CA THR A 161 -7.62 8.11 21.23
C THR A 161 -8.34 7.60 20.00
N GLY A 162 -7.83 6.56 19.33
CA GLY A 162 -8.29 6.09 18.03
C GLY A 162 -7.90 7.02 16.86
N GLU A 163 -7.04 8.01 17.10
CA GLU A 163 -6.56 8.93 16.07
C GLU A 163 -5.53 8.24 15.17
N SER A 164 -5.72 8.36 13.87
CA SER A 164 -4.75 7.87 12.88
C SER A 164 -3.81 8.98 12.43
N PHE A 165 -2.54 8.63 12.21
CA PHE A 165 -1.50 9.55 11.75
C PHE A 165 -1.12 9.28 10.30
N GLU A 166 -1.42 10.24 9.44
CA GLU A 166 -0.99 10.24 8.05
C GLU A 166 0.43 10.83 7.92
N LEU A 167 1.16 10.45 6.85
CA LEU A 167 2.53 10.91 6.61
C LEU A 167 2.66 12.44 6.70
N ASP A 168 1.75 13.17 6.07
CA ASP A 168 1.78 14.62 6.00
C ASP A 168 1.47 15.32 7.34
N SER A 169 0.84 14.63 8.30
CA SER A 169 0.62 15.12 9.67
C SER A 169 1.85 14.99 10.56
N VAL A 170 2.77 14.11 10.19
CA VAL A 170 3.94 13.72 11.00
C VAL A 170 5.25 14.25 10.42
N LEU A 171 5.39 14.21 9.10
CA LEU A 171 6.61 14.53 8.37
C LEU A 171 6.37 15.50 7.22
N THR A 172 7.40 16.27 6.90
CA THR A 172 7.53 16.94 5.59
C THR A 172 8.41 16.07 4.71
N LEU A 173 7.89 15.64 3.56
CA LEU A 173 8.67 14.87 2.60
C LEU A 173 9.70 15.78 1.91
N THR A 174 10.88 15.86 2.51
CA THR A 174 11.98 16.72 2.04
C THR A 174 12.73 16.10 0.87
N GLU A 175 13.52 16.91 0.15
CA GLU A 175 14.38 16.42 -0.92
C GLU A 175 15.43 15.43 -0.41
N ASP A 176 16.01 15.69 0.77
CA ASP A 176 16.96 14.78 1.42
C ASP A 176 16.31 13.41 1.70
N MET A 177 15.06 13.39 2.17
CA MET A 177 14.32 12.16 2.44
C MET A 177 13.99 11.39 1.16
N ALA A 178 13.51 12.07 0.14
CA ALA A 178 13.19 11.45 -1.15
C ALA A 178 14.45 10.90 -1.86
N ASN A 179 15.58 11.61 -1.75
CA ASN A 179 16.85 11.11 -2.26
C ASN A 179 17.38 9.91 -1.46
N ALA A 180 17.30 9.94 -0.13
CA ALA A 180 17.70 8.81 0.71
C ALA A 180 16.91 7.55 0.38
N TRP A 181 15.60 7.68 0.17
CA TRP A 181 14.74 6.58 -0.28
C TRP A 181 15.18 6.07 -1.67
N ALA A 182 15.41 6.96 -2.64
CA ALA A 182 15.82 6.58 -3.99
C ALA A 182 17.20 5.90 -4.02
N ASP A 183 18.12 6.31 -3.13
CA ASP A 183 19.44 5.67 -2.99
C ASP A 183 19.31 4.25 -2.39
N ASP A 184 18.44 4.07 -1.40
CA ASP A 184 18.14 2.75 -0.82
C ASP A 184 17.48 1.84 -1.87
N PHE A 185 16.51 2.34 -2.62
CA PHE A 185 15.86 1.61 -3.69
C PHE A 185 16.87 1.12 -4.73
N LEU A 186 17.78 1.99 -5.20
CA LEU A 186 18.86 1.61 -6.14
C LEU A 186 19.83 0.58 -5.56
N ALA A 187 20.03 0.57 -4.25
CA ALA A 187 20.96 -0.35 -3.61
C ALA A 187 20.36 -1.73 -3.33
N SER A 188 19.05 -1.84 -3.20
CA SER A 188 18.36 -3.03 -2.67
C SER A 188 17.43 -3.72 -3.67
N ASP A 189 17.00 -3.04 -4.75
CA ASP A 189 16.05 -3.58 -5.73
C ASP A 189 16.67 -3.67 -7.13
N GLU A 190 16.64 -4.85 -7.73
CA GLU A 190 17.21 -5.10 -9.07
C GLU A 190 16.50 -4.36 -10.20
N ASN A 191 15.24 -3.96 -10.00
CA ASN A 191 14.43 -3.21 -10.97
C ASN A 191 14.50 -1.70 -10.79
N ALA A 192 15.21 -1.22 -9.74
CA ALA A 192 15.24 0.20 -9.40
C ALA A 192 15.82 1.09 -10.52
N GLU A 193 16.91 0.64 -11.16
CA GLU A 193 17.51 1.38 -12.30
C GLU A 193 16.54 1.52 -13.46
N PHE A 194 15.80 0.45 -13.78
CA PHE A 194 14.78 0.46 -14.83
C PHE A 194 13.62 1.40 -14.45
N THR A 195 13.08 1.28 -13.23
CA THR A 195 11.97 2.10 -12.74
C THR A 195 12.31 3.58 -12.73
N LEU A 196 13.45 3.94 -12.12
CA LEU A 196 13.89 5.33 -12.08
C LEU A 196 14.32 5.85 -13.46
N GLY A 197 14.73 4.96 -14.37
CA GLY A 197 15.03 5.30 -15.75
C GLY A 197 13.80 5.69 -16.57
N LEU A 198 12.63 5.10 -16.30
CA LEU A 198 11.36 5.47 -16.95
C LEU A 198 10.92 6.89 -16.59
N TRP A 199 11.15 7.32 -15.35
CA TRP A 199 10.80 8.64 -14.86
C TRP A 199 11.89 9.70 -15.07
N GLY A 200 13.15 9.31 -14.96
CA GLY A 200 14.25 10.18 -14.59
C GLY A 200 14.26 10.41 -13.07
N ARG A 201 15.38 10.10 -12.42
CA ARG A 201 15.50 10.15 -10.96
C ARG A 201 15.03 11.48 -10.35
N ASP A 202 15.47 12.62 -10.92
CA ASP A 202 15.13 13.94 -10.37
C ASP A 202 13.62 14.22 -10.47
N GLU A 203 12.97 13.76 -11.54
CA GLU A 203 11.52 13.90 -11.71
C GLU A 203 10.78 13.01 -10.75
N PHE A 204 11.23 11.77 -10.53
CA PHE A 204 10.67 10.87 -9.52
C PHE A 204 10.74 11.49 -8.11
N VAL A 205 11.91 12.01 -7.72
CA VAL A 205 12.11 12.69 -6.42
C VAL A 205 11.16 13.90 -6.27
N ARG A 206 10.96 14.67 -7.34
CA ARG A 206 9.99 15.78 -7.34
C ARG A 206 8.54 15.29 -7.23
N ALA A 207 8.17 14.27 -7.99
CA ALA A 207 6.84 13.67 -7.94
C ALA A 207 6.52 13.06 -6.57
N LEU A 208 7.50 12.40 -5.96
CA LEU A 208 7.39 11.86 -4.60
C LEU A 208 7.09 12.97 -3.57
N ARG A 209 7.62 14.17 -3.77
CA ARG A 209 7.34 15.35 -2.92
C ARG A 209 6.04 16.07 -3.28
N GLY A 210 5.25 15.54 -4.20
CA GLY A 210 4.05 16.19 -4.70
C GLY A 210 4.32 17.39 -5.62
N GLU A 211 5.56 17.55 -6.12
CA GLU A 211 5.99 18.61 -7.02
C GLU A 211 6.14 18.03 -8.44
N GLY A 212 5.46 18.59 -9.40
CA GLY A 212 5.55 18.15 -10.79
C GLY A 212 4.25 17.56 -11.35
N ALA A 213 4.22 17.42 -12.68
CA ALA A 213 3.11 16.80 -13.37
C ALA A 213 3.25 15.27 -13.29
N GLN A 214 2.23 14.58 -12.82
CA GLN A 214 2.11 13.14 -13.00
C GLN A 214 1.48 12.91 -14.39
N ASP A 215 2.33 12.85 -15.42
CA ASP A 215 1.90 12.69 -16.79
C ASP A 215 1.80 11.19 -17.17
N HIS A 216 0.93 10.89 -18.13
CA HIS A 216 0.82 9.57 -18.77
C HIS A 216 0.47 8.36 -17.88
N GLY A 217 -0.21 8.58 -16.76
CA GLY A 217 -0.60 7.50 -15.85
C GLY A 217 0.46 7.15 -14.81
N ASP A 218 1.57 7.86 -14.79
CA ASP A 218 2.57 7.79 -13.75
C ASP A 218 1.98 8.19 -12.41
N ARG A 219 2.24 7.41 -11.39
CA ARG A 219 1.75 7.64 -10.04
C ARG A 219 2.83 7.32 -9.03
N VAL A 220 2.95 8.17 -8.06
CA VAL A 220 3.75 7.91 -6.88
C VAL A 220 2.98 8.36 -5.65
N SER A 221 2.96 7.54 -4.62
CA SER A 221 2.37 7.87 -3.34
C SER A 221 3.26 7.37 -2.22
N ALA A 222 3.37 8.16 -1.16
CA ALA A 222 4.15 7.83 0.01
C ALA A 222 3.24 7.54 1.20
N THR A 223 3.64 6.57 1.99
CA THR A 223 3.09 6.22 3.30
C THR A 223 4.25 6.00 4.27
N PHE A 224 3.95 5.73 5.54
CA PHE A 224 5.00 5.35 6.48
C PHE A 224 4.46 4.34 7.49
N TYR A 225 5.38 3.62 8.09
CA TYR A 225 5.11 2.80 9.26
C TYR A 225 6.26 2.89 10.25
N VAL A 226 6.03 2.42 11.46
CA VAL A 226 7.04 2.29 12.52
C VAL A 226 7.49 0.85 12.55
N ASP A 227 8.79 0.61 12.47
CA ASP A 227 9.34 -0.74 12.59
C ASP A 227 9.46 -1.21 14.06
N PRO A 228 9.77 -2.49 14.32
CA PRO A 228 9.88 -3.01 15.68
C PRO A 228 10.94 -2.32 16.56
N GLN A 229 11.87 -1.56 15.96
CA GLN A 229 12.89 -0.76 16.65
C GLN A 229 12.46 0.70 16.88
N GLY A 230 11.20 1.03 16.58
CA GLY A 230 10.69 2.40 16.70
C GLY A 230 11.19 3.34 15.61
N ARG A 231 11.81 2.84 14.52
CA ARG A 231 12.30 3.67 13.42
C ARG A 231 11.19 3.93 12.42
N ILE A 232 11.25 5.09 11.81
CA ILE A 232 10.33 5.45 10.72
C ILE A 232 10.80 4.81 9.42
N VAL A 233 9.91 4.08 8.76
CA VAL A 233 10.11 3.50 7.44
C VAL A 233 9.20 4.20 6.46
N LEU A 234 9.79 4.79 5.41
CA LEU A 234 9.05 5.43 4.32
C LEU A 234 8.73 4.38 3.26
N GLY A 235 7.46 4.10 3.07
CA GLY A 235 6.94 3.26 2.00
C GLY A 235 6.51 4.10 0.80
N VAL A 236 6.90 3.70 -0.40
CA VAL A 236 6.52 4.38 -1.64
C VAL A 236 5.95 3.36 -2.62
N THR A 237 4.70 3.59 -3.01
CA THR A 237 4.05 2.88 -4.11
C THR A 237 4.22 3.69 -5.39
N PHE A 238 4.59 3.02 -6.49
CA PHE A 238 4.84 3.68 -7.76
C PHE A 238 4.25 2.91 -8.95
N ALA A 239 3.93 3.66 -10.00
CA ALA A 239 3.65 3.15 -11.32
C ALA A 239 4.29 4.12 -12.34
N ALA A 240 5.15 3.60 -13.20
CA ALA A 240 5.88 4.36 -14.20
C ALA A 240 5.70 3.74 -15.59
N SER A 241 5.61 4.57 -16.63
CA SER A 241 5.48 4.11 -18.01
C SER A 241 6.21 5.06 -18.95
N ASP A 242 6.90 4.51 -19.96
CA ASP A 242 7.49 5.32 -21.04
C ASP A 242 6.46 5.75 -22.10
N GLY A 243 5.20 5.33 -21.99
CA GLY A 243 4.17 5.58 -23.00
C GLY A 243 4.32 4.76 -24.29
N GLU A 244 5.39 3.97 -24.42
CA GLU A 244 5.70 3.12 -25.56
C GLU A 244 5.46 1.62 -25.28
N GLY A 245 5.06 1.30 -24.04
CA GLY A 245 4.69 -0.05 -23.62
C GLY A 245 5.53 -0.63 -22.49
N SER A 246 6.60 0.04 -22.06
CA SER A 246 7.33 -0.34 -20.87
C SER A 246 6.61 0.22 -19.64
N ILE A 247 6.40 -0.64 -18.65
CA ILE A 247 5.72 -0.29 -17.40
C ILE A 247 6.51 -0.87 -16.24
N SER A 248 6.71 -0.09 -15.20
CA SER A 248 7.18 -0.54 -13.88
C SER A 248 6.15 -0.18 -12.83
N ARG A 249 5.79 -1.14 -12.00
CA ARG A 249 4.84 -0.97 -10.89
C ARG A 249 5.36 -1.69 -9.68
N GLY A 250 4.97 -1.24 -8.51
CA GLY A 250 5.33 -1.88 -7.26
C GLY A 250 5.38 -0.90 -6.12
N TRP A 251 6.00 -1.35 -5.06
CA TRP A 251 6.33 -0.54 -3.91
C TRP A 251 7.72 -0.89 -3.38
N HIS A 252 8.31 0.05 -2.67
CA HIS A 252 9.55 -0.13 -1.95
C HIS A 252 9.51 0.64 -0.65
N ASP A 253 10.14 0.12 0.38
CA ASP A 253 10.24 0.74 1.69
C ASP A 253 11.70 0.91 2.13
N ALA A 254 11.99 2.02 2.80
CA ALA A 254 13.32 2.34 3.27
C ALA A 254 13.28 3.02 4.65
N VAL A 255 14.20 2.63 5.53
CA VAL A 255 14.36 3.31 6.82
C VAL A 255 14.84 4.72 6.60
N VAL A 256 14.12 5.69 7.18
CA VAL A 256 14.52 7.10 7.11
C VAL A 256 15.75 7.34 8.00
N PRO A 257 16.89 7.84 7.45
CA PRO A 257 18.07 8.12 8.25
C PRO A 257 17.78 9.15 9.35
N ALA A 258 18.33 8.95 10.54
CA ALA A 258 18.00 9.76 11.73
C ALA A 258 18.26 11.27 11.54
N ASP A 259 19.33 11.64 10.86
CA ASP A 259 19.68 13.04 10.59
C ASP A 259 18.77 13.70 9.53
N VAL A 260 18.20 12.91 8.63
CA VAL A 260 17.18 13.32 7.67
C VAL A 260 15.83 13.46 8.37
N LEU A 261 15.48 12.49 9.20
CA LEU A 261 14.25 12.47 9.99
C LEU A 261 14.11 13.72 10.86
N GLU A 262 15.16 14.07 11.61
CA GLU A 262 15.12 15.24 12.50
C GLU A 262 14.81 16.57 11.78
N LYS A 263 15.22 16.72 10.53
CA LYS A 263 14.91 17.90 9.71
C LYS A 263 13.51 17.89 9.12
N ALA A 264 12.89 16.70 9.03
CA ALA A 264 11.61 16.47 8.39
C ALA A 264 10.43 16.48 9.36
N LYS A 265 10.68 16.29 10.66
CA LYS A 265 9.65 16.21 11.70
C LYS A 265 8.76 17.45 11.72
N LYS A 266 7.46 17.22 11.74
CA LYS A 266 6.43 18.23 12.06
C LYS A 266 6.09 18.18 13.55
N GLN A 267 5.48 19.24 14.04
CA GLN A 267 4.88 19.22 15.39
C GLN A 267 3.65 18.30 15.35
N SER A 268 3.73 17.16 16.02
CA SER A 268 2.67 16.14 16.07
C SER A 268 2.71 15.38 17.38
N ALA A 269 1.56 15.00 17.90
CA ALA A 269 1.43 14.14 19.08
C ALA A 269 2.03 12.74 18.85
N PHE A 270 2.16 12.34 17.60
CA PHE A 270 2.83 11.09 17.20
C PHE A 270 4.20 10.88 17.88
N TRP A 271 5.00 11.95 18.01
CA TRP A 271 6.36 11.87 18.57
C TRP A 271 6.41 11.64 20.08
N ASP A 272 5.28 11.83 20.77
CA ASP A 272 5.13 11.49 22.19
C ASP A 272 4.81 9.99 22.39
N LEU A 273 4.29 9.33 21.34
CA LEU A 273 3.90 7.93 21.36
C LEU A 273 5.04 7.00 20.88
N VAL A 274 5.88 7.47 19.96
CA VAL A 274 6.96 6.69 19.38
C VAL A 274 8.30 7.23 19.80
N THR A 275 9.02 6.50 20.66
CA THR A 275 10.38 6.84 21.05
C THR A 275 11.36 5.97 20.25
N PRO A 276 12.06 6.52 19.26
CA PRO A 276 13.07 5.77 18.52
C PRO A 276 14.16 5.28 19.47
N GLU A 277 14.54 4.01 19.39
CA GLU A 277 15.77 3.55 20.04
C GLU A 277 16.97 4.31 19.44
N ALA A 278 17.85 4.81 20.35
CA ALA A 278 18.98 5.66 20.02
C ALA A 278 20.17 4.86 19.41
#